data_f415a280b31fa075aa2fac8c7601079e
#
_entry.id   f415a280b31fa075aa2fac8c7601079e
#
_cell.length_a   1.000
_cell.length_b   1.000
_cell.length_c   1.000
_cell.angle_alpha   90.00
_cell.angle_beta   90.00
_cell.angle_gamma   90.00
#
_symmetry.space_group_name_H-M   'P 1'
#
loop_
_entity.id
_entity.type
_entity.pdbx_description
1 polymer ?
#
loop_
_entity_poly.entity_id
_entity_poly.type
_entity_poly.pdbx_seq_one_letter_code
_entity_poly.pdbx_strand_id
1 'polypeptide(L)'
;MSPVCSDLFPFFFHIYKINPLMTEVQTPAAPVVIYTDGACKGNPGPGGWGAMLSSGGTVKELFGGELGTTNNRMEMMAVIEALSALKRPCQVTLYLDSEYVRKGITEWVHGWKARGWRTAAKAPVKNVDLWQRLDALVASGGHQIDWRWVKGHAGDPGNERADTLANKGVDVALAANRPSARLGVL
;
A
#
# COMPACT_ATOMS: atom_id res chain seq x y z
N MET A 1 -84.58 -18.69 35.65
CA MET A 1 -83.57 -19.76 35.76
C MET A 1 -82.69 -19.70 34.58
N SER A 2 -81.58 -19.00 34.72
CA SER A 2 -80.60 -18.79 33.64
C SER A 2 -79.37 -19.65 33.86
N PRO A 3 -78.77 -20.21 32.87
CA PRO A 3 -77.40 -20.62 32.94
C PRO A 3 -76.47 -19.55 32.32
N VAL A 4 -75.39 -19.32 33.03
CA VAL A 4 -74.31 -18.40 32.72
C VAL A 4 -73.45 -19.00 31.63
N CYS A 5 -73.19 -18.24 30.56
CA CYS A 5 -72.26 -18.57 29.49
C CYS A 5 -70.92 -17.98 29.84
N SER A 6 -69.93 -18.84 30.01
CA SER A 6 -68.52 -18.45 30.23
C SER A 6 -67.73 -18.58 28.90
N ASP A 7 -67.51 -17.48 28.24
CA ASP A 7 -66.66 -17.45 27.10
C ASP A 7 -65.19 -17.31 27.53
N LEU A 8 -64.42 -18.40 27.34
CA LEU A 8 -62.94 -18.40 27.43
C LEU A 8 -62.37 -17.82 26.14
N PHE A 9 -61.71 -16.68 26.26
CA PHE A 9 -60.84 -16.16 25.20
C PHE A 9 -59.52 -16.92 25.24
N PRO A 10 -59.02 -17.45 24.09
CA PRO A 10 -57.70 -17.95 24.02
C PRO A 10 -56.71 -16.77 23.79
N PHE A 11 -55.84 -16.55 24.75
CA PHE A 11 -54.68 -15.68 24.60
C PHE A 11 -53.75 -16.26 23.54
N PHE A 12 -53.75 -15.70 22.34
CA PHE A 12 -52.70 -15.93 21.36
C PHE A 12 -51.42 -15.20 21.80
N PHE A 13 -50.48 -15.97 22.40
CA PHE A 13 -49.13 -15.51 22.55
C PHE A 13 -48.47 -15.45 21.17
N HIS A 14 -48.38 -14.25 20.59
CA HIS A 14 -47.48 -13.99 19.48
C HIS A 14 -46.06 -14.01 20.03
N ILE A 15 -45.37 -15.13 19.84
CA ILE A 15 -43.94 -15.23 20.06
C ILE A 15 -43.30 -14.45 18.89
N TYR A 16 -42.98 -13.19 19.14
CA TYR A 16 -42.05 -12.48 18.28
C TYR A 16 -40.71 -13.20 18.33
N LYS A 17 -40.38 -13.94 17.27
CA LYS A 17 -39.00 -14.38 17.01
C LYS A 17 -38.16 -13.13 16.84
N ILE A 18 -37.48 -12.72 17.89
CA ILE A 18 -36.39 -11.76 17.81
C ILE A 18 -35.32 -12.43 16.99
N ASN A 19 -35.22 -12.04 15.74
CA ASN A 19 -34.10 -12.41 14.87
C ASN A 19 -32.88 -11.70 15.45
N PRO A 20 -31.88 -12.39 16.02
CA PRO A 20 -30.65 -11.75 16.41
C PRO A 20 -29.85 -11.47 15.12
N LEU A 21 -30.16 -10.37 14.46
CA LEU A 21 -29.15 -9.71 13.65
C LEU A 21 -28.06 -9.28 14.63
N MET A 22 -27.22 -10.24 15.02
CA MET A 22 -25.92 -9.95 15.57
C MET A 22 -25.16 -9.19 14.48
N THR A 23 -25.27 -7.89 14.54
CA THR A 23 -24.29 -7.02 13.90
C THR A 23 -22.97 -7.43 14.55
N GLU A 24 -22.19 -8.27 13.88
CA GLU A 24 -20.79 -8.44 14.24
C GLU A 24 -20.22 -7.04 14.29
N VAL A 25 -19.94 -6.57 15.49
CA VAL A 25 -19.15 -5.38 15.71
C VAL A 25 -17.77 -5.75 15.16
N GLN A 26 -17.56 -5.50 13.86
CA GLN A 26 -16.26 -5.66 13.25
C GLN A 26 -15.33 -4.72 13.99
N THR A 27 -14.51 -5.27 14.86
CA THR A 27 -13.42 -4.53 15.49
C THR A 27 -12.65 -3.82 14.37
N PRO A 28 -12.50 -2.49 14.42
CA PRO A 28 -11.77 -1.79 13.37
C PRO A 28 -10.41 -2.46 13.19
N ALA A 29 -10.06 -2.80 11.97
CA ALA A 29 -8.76 -3.39 11.70
C ALA A 29 -7.67 -2.45 12.20
N ALA A 30 -6.65 -3.00 12.87
CA ALA A 30 -5.54 -2.20 13.35
C ALA A 30 -4.95 -1.38 12.19
N PRO A 31 -4.63 -0.09 12.41
CA PRO A 31 -4.05 0.75 11.38
C PRO A 31 -2.74 0.14 10.87
N VAL A 32 -2.45 0.37 9.62
CA VAL A 32 -1.21 -0.10 8.98
C VAL A 32 -0.23 1.05 8.94
N VAL A 33 0.96 0.82 9.45
CA VAL A 33 2.10 1.74 9.30
C VAL A 33 3.02 1.17 8.22
N ILE A 34 3.39 2.00 7.26
CA ILE A 34 4.24 1.64 6.13
C ILE A 34 5.44 2.59 6.08
N TYR A 35 6.63 2.03 5.88
CA TYR A 35 7.84 2.76 5.51
C TYR A 35 8.32 2.28 4.16
N THR A 36 8.72 3.21 3.29
CA THR A 36 9.18 2.90 1.93
C THR A 36 10.44 3.67 1.60
N ASP A 37 11.32 3.04 0.83
CA ASP A 37 12.55 3.65 0.32
C ASP A 37 12.96 3.05 -1.02
N GLY A 38 13.74 3.82 -1.80
CA GLY A 38 14.31 3.42 -3.07
C GLY A 38 15.80 3.71 -3.14
N ALA A 39 16.59 2.77 -3.66
CA ALA A 39 18.02 2.91 -3.85
C ALA A 39 18.40 2.70 -5.32
N CYS A 40 19.44 3.41 -5.81
CA CYS A 40 19.96 3.21 -7.15
C CYS A 40 21.48 3.42 -7.19
N LYS A 41 22.21 2.43 -7.69
CA LYS A 41 23.66 2.53 -7.91
C LYS A 41 23.94 3.10 -9.29
N GLY A 42 24.08 4.43 -9.36
CA GLY A 42 24.02 5.21 -10.59
C GLY A 42 22.59 5.67 -10.90
N ASN A 43 22.43 6.62 -11.84
CA ASN A 43 21.09 7.15 -12.15
C ASN A 43 21.01 7.60 -13.61
N PRO A 44 20.68 6.68 -14.58
CA PRO A 44 20.18 5.31 -14.38
C PRO A 44 21.25 4.28 -13.99
N GLY A 45 20.79 3.16 -13.38
CA GLY A 45 21.66 2.04 -13.00
C GLY A 45 20.87 0.92 -12.31
N PRO A 46 21.56 -0.07 -11.71
CA PRO A 46 20.90 -1.06 -10.88
C PRO A 46 20.26 -0.40 -9.67
N GLY A 47 18.98 -0.66 -9.45
CA GLY A 47 18.23 -0.11 -8.33
C GLY A 47 17.42 -1.15 -7.62
N GLY A 48 16.99 -0.79 -6.40
CA GLY A 48 16.14 -1.61 -5.56
C GLY A 48 15.14 -0.77 -4.78
N TRP A 49 14.08 -1.38 -4.37
CA TRP A 49 13.03 -0.80 -3.55
C TRP A 49 12.80 -1.65 -2.30
N GLY A 50 12.42 -1.00 -1.23
CA GLY A 50 12.13 -1.64 0.05
C GLY A 50 10.88 -1.07 0.69
N ALA A 51 10.10 -1.93 1.35
CA ALA A 51 8.94 -1.54 2.13
C ALA A 51 8.81 -2.40 3.39
N MET A 52 8.53 -1.76 4.52
CA MET A 52 8.17 -2.41 5.77
C MET A 52 6.73 -2.02 6.12
N LEU A 53 5.87 -3.01 6.32
CA LEU A 53 4.48 -2.84 6.72
C LEU A 53 4.29 -3.41 8.12
N SER A 54 3.65 -2.67 9.01
CA SER A 54 3.36 -3.09 10.38
C SER A 54 1.90 -2.87 10.72
N SER A 55 1.24 -3.86 11.33
CA SER A 55 -0.14 -3.76 11.80
C SER A 55 -0.39 -4.76 12.92
N GLY A 56 -0.94 -4.32 14.05
CA GLY A 56 -1.32 -5.21 15.16
C GLY A 56 -0.18 -6.09 15.68
N GLY A 57 1.06 -5.58 15.71
CA GLY A 57 2.24 -6.33 16.12
C GLY A 57 2.84 -7.27 15.06
N THR A 58 2.22 -7.40 13.89
CA THR A 58 2.76 -8.17 12.77
C THR A 58 3.54 -7.24 11.83
N VAL A 59 4.73 -7.68 11.42
CA VAL A 59 5.58 -6.97 10.46
C VAL A 59 5.71 -7.80 9.19
N LYS A 60 5.57 -7.15 8.03
CA LYS A 60 5.82 -7.70 6.71
C LYS A 60 6.84 -6.83 5.97
N GLU A 61 7.86 -7.46 5.41
CA GLU A 61 8.91 -6.81 4.65
C GLU A 61 8.84 -7.24 3.18
N LEU A 62 8.99 -6.26 2.30
CA LEU A 62 8.99 -6.46 0.86
C LEU A 62 10.21 -5.75 0.28
N PHE A 63 10.80 -6.34 -0.73
CA PHE A 63 11.89 -5.71 -1.49
C PHE A 63 11.98 -6.34 -2.87
N GLY A 64 12.57 -5.61 -3.79
CA GLY A 64 12.86 -6.07 -5.15
C GLY A 64 13.77 -5.08 -5.86
N GLY A 65 14.16 -5.39 -7.10
CA GLY A 65 15.05 -4.50 -7.82
C GLY A 65 15.04 -4.72 -9.33
N GLU A 66 15.62 -3.75 -10.04
CA GLU A 66 15.74 -3.68 -11.50
C GLU A 66 17.16 -3.26 -11.90
N LEU A 67 17.67 -3.78 -13.03
CA LEU A 67 19.03 -3.46 -13.48
C LEU A 67 19.20 -2.08 -14.13
N GLY A 68 18.18 -1.64 -14.84
CA GLY A 68 18.21 -0.39 -15.60
C GLY A 68 17.11 0.56 -15.15
N THR A 69 17.27 1.18 -13.99
CA THR A 69 16.25 2.02 -13.39
C THR A 69 16.81 3.34 -12.87
N THR A 70 15.99 4.11 -12.18
CA THR A 70 16.37 5.36 -11.52
C THR A 70 15.90 5.40 -10.09
N ASN A 71 16.52 6.22 -9.24
CA ASN A 71 16.10 6.37 -7.85
C ASN A 71 14.59 6.67 -7.73
N ASN A 72 14.10 7.66 -8.47
CA ASN A 72 12.68 8.01 -8.44
C ASN A 72 11.74 6.85 -8.81
N ARG A 73 12.15 5.97 -9.74
CA ARG A 73 11.35 4.79 -10.07
C ARG A 73 11.32 3.80 -8.92
N MET A 74 12.44 3.59 -8.23
CA MET A 74 12.51 2.67 -7.08
C MET A 74 11.71 3.18 -5.89
N GLU A 75 11.76 4.47 -5.61
CA GLU A 75 10.89 5.14 -4.63
C GLU A 75 9.40 4.91 -4.91
N MET A 76 8.99 5.09 -6.17
CA MET A 76 7.62 4.85 -6.59
C MET A 76 7.24 3.37 -6.49
N MET A 77 8.15 2.47 -6.89
CA MET A 77 7.92 1.02 -6.81
C MET A 77 7.74 0.56 -5.37
N ALA A 78 8.52 1.09 -4.42
CA ALA A 78 8.36 0.79 -3.00
C ALA A 78 6.95 1.08 -2.50
N VAL A 79 6.41 2.25 -2.82
CA VAL A 79 5.04 2.64 -2.46
C VAL A 79 3.99 1.78 -3.16
N ILE A 80 4.16 1.55 -4.47
CA ILE A 80 3.24 0.75 -5.27
C ILE A 80 3.14 -0.69 -4.74
N GLU A 81 4.27 -1.32 -4.47
CA GLU A 81 4.31 -2.70 -3.99
C GLU A 81 3.78 -2.81 -2.54
N ALA A 82 4.06 -1.80 -1.69
CA ALA A 82 3.50 -1.74 -0.35
C ALA A 82 1.97 -1.66 -0.36
N LEU A 83 1.39 -0.74 -1.15
CA LEU A 83 -0.06 -0.59 -1.27
C LEU A 83 -0.72 -1.80 -1.94
N SER A 84 -0.08 -2.38 -2.96
CA SER A 84 -0.55 -3.61 -3.63
C SER A 84 -0.61 -4.83 -2.70
N ALA A 85 0.17 -4.83 -1.63
CA ALA A 85 0.19 -5.91 -0.64
C ALA A 85 -1.01 -5.87 0.33
N LEU A 86 -1.76 -4.76 0.37
CA LEU A 86 -2.95 -4.59 1.19
C LEU A 86 -4.16 -5.24 0.50
N LYS A 87 -4.80 -6.20 1.18
CA LYS A 87 -5.87 -7.01 0.59
C LYS A 87 -7.28 -6.47 0.87
N ARG A 88 -7.41 -5.42 1.66
CA ARG A 88 -8.69 -4.81 2.06
C ARG A 88 -8.48 -3.33 2.37
N PRO A 89 -9.52 -2.50 2.35
CA PRO A 89 -9.45 -1.12 2.80
C PRO A 89 -8.83 -1.01 4.21
N CYS A 90 -7.86 -0.11 4.38
CA CYS A 90 -7.13 0.11 5.62
C CYS A 90 -6.99 1.60 5.91
N GLN A 91 -6.84 1.93 7.20
CA GLN A 91 -6.23 3.19 7.59
C GLN A 91 -4.72 3.00 7.53
N VAL A 92 -4.03 3.82 6.74
CA VAL A 92 -2.60 3.70 6.45
C VAL A 92 -1.90 4.98 6.83
N THR A 93 -0.83 4.87 7.63
CA THR A 93 0.16 5.93 7.77
C THR A 93 1.39 5.53 6.98
N LEU A 94 1.71 6.24 5.90
CA LEU A 94 2.80 5.92 4.99
C LEU A 94 3.92 6.95 5.13
N TYR A 95 5.07 6.50 5.57
CA TYR A 95 6.30 7.26 5.72
C TYR A 95 7.22 7.04 4.53
N LEU A 96 7.73 8.13 3.95
CA LEU A 96 8.67 8.13 2.85
C LEU A 96 9.54 9.39 2.93
N ASP A 97 10.78 9.32 2.46
CA ASP A 97 11.68 10.46 2.38
C ASP A 97 11.71 11.10 0.97
N SER A 98 11.10 10.46 -0.02
CA SER A 98 10.97 10.98 -1.37
C SER A 98 9.91 12.08 -1.47
N GLU A 99 10.34 13.34 -1.48
CA GLU A 99 9.45 14.47 -1.78
C GLU A 99 8.84 14.39 -3.18
N TYR A 100 9.57 13.78 -4.14
CA TYR A 100 9.06 13.56 -5.50
C TYR A 100 7.80 12.71 -5.50
N VAL A 101 7.80 11.59 -4.79
CA VAL A 101 6.64 10.70 -4.70
C VAL A 101 5.53 11.35 -3.90
N ARG A 102 5.83 11.91 -2.72
CA ARG A 102 4.82 12.54 -1.87
C ARG A 102 4.08 13.67 -2.59
N LYS A 103 4.83 14.67 -3.09
CA LYS A 103 4.22 15.79 -3.82
C LYS A 103 3.53 15.35 -5.10
N GLY A 104 4.10 14.38 -5.81
CA GLY A 104 3.52 13.84 -7.03
C GLY A 104 2.10 13.32 -6.81
N ILE A 105 1.91 12.48 -5.81
CA ILE A 105 0.61 11.87 -5.56
C ILE A 105 -0.38 12.83 -4.86
N THR A 106 0.10 13.71 -3.98
CA THR A 106 -0.78 14.60 -3.21
C THR A 106 -1.10 15.91 -3.93
N GLU A 107 -0.21 16.41 -4.79
CA GLU A 107 -0.35 17.74 -5.37
C GLU A 107 -0.42 17.72 -6.91
N TRP A 108 0.45 16.94 -7.60
CA TRP A 108 0.64 17.09 -9.05
C TRP A 108 -0.25 16.19 -9.89
N VAL A 109 -0.57 15.00 -9.42
CA VAL A 109 -1.30 13.97 -10.18
C VAL A 109 -2.64 14.46 -10.71
N HIS A 110 -3.40 15.24 -9.93
CA HIS A 110 -4.67 15.80 -10.36
C HIS A 110 -4.53 16.68 -11.60
N GLY A 111 -3.53 17.56 -11.58
CA GLY A 111 -3.23 18.41 -12.73
C GLY A 111 -2.73 17.63 -13.94
N TRP A 112 -1.96 16.58 -13.75
CA TRP A 112 -1.50 15.73 -14.86
C TRP A 112 -2.66 14.96 -15.49
N LYS A 113 -3.54 14.37 -14.69
CA LYS A 113 -4.75 13.66 -15.18
C LYS A 113 -5.63 14.59 -16.00
N ALA A 114 -5.92 15.80 -15.52
CA ALA A 114 -6.73 16.78 -16.22
C ALA A 114 -6.12 17.19 -17.59
N ARG A 115 -4.79 17.07 -17.74
CA ARG A 115 -4.07 17.38 -18.98
C ARG A 115 -3.68 16.14 -19.80
N GLY A 116 -4.30 14.98 -19.57
CA GLY A 116 -3.98 13.74 -20.26
C GLY A 116 -2.53 13.27 -20.01
N TRP A 117 -2.09 13.32 -18.76
CA TRP A 117 -0.75 12.93 -18.29
C TRP A 117 0.38 13.76 -18.91
N ARG A 118 0.12 15.06 -19.04
CA ARG A 118 1.11 16.04 -19.51
C ARG A 118 1.42 17.09 -18.44
N THR A 119 2.64 17.59 -18.46
CA THR A 119 3.06 18.72 -17.65
C THR A 119 2.39 20.02 -18.11
N ALA A 120 2.53 21.11 -17.34
CA ALA A 120 2.08 22.44 -17.78
C ALA A 120 2.71 22.87 -19.10
N ALA A 121 3.97 22.46 -19.35
CA ALA A 121 4.67 22.71 -20.62
C ALA A 121 4.29 21.73 -21.75
N LYS A 122 3.18 20.99 -21.60
CA LYS A 122 2.66 20.01 -22.57
C LYS A 122 3.59 18.81 -22.86
N ALA A 123 4.72 18.67 -22.14
CA ALA A 123 5.59 17.51 -22.24
C ALA A 123 4.96 16.29 -21.53
N PRO A 124 5.27 15.05 -21.95
CA PRO A 124 4.85 13.85 -21.24
C PRO A 124 5.39 13.87 -19.79
N VAL A 125 4.56 13.40 -18.84
CA VAL A 125 5.01 13.24 -17.45
C VAL A 125 6.06 12.12 -17.39
N LYS A 126 7.19 12.37 -16.74
CA LYS A 126 8.21 11.33 -16.50
C LYS A 126 7.65 10.23 -15.59
N ASN A 127 7.99 8.98 -15.86
CA ASN A 127 7.51 7.81 -15.09
C ASN A 127 5.97 7.70 -15.09
N VAL A 128 5.31 8.09 -16.16
CA VAL A 128 3.85 8.10 -16.27
C VAL A 128 3.24 6.72 -16.04
N ASP A 129 3.92 5.66 -16.42
CA ASP A 129 3.56 4.26 -16.17
C ASP A 129 3.37 3.98 -14.68
N LEU A 130 4.31 4.40 -13.84
CA LEU A 130 4.26 4.22 -12.40
C LEU A 130 3.26 5.17 -11.74
N TRP A 131 3.15 6.42 -12.23
CA TRP A 131 2.17 7.37 -11.72
C TRP A 131 0.73 6.89 -11.95
N GLN A 132 0.44 6.33 -13.12
CA GLN A 132 -0.88 5.78 -13.43
C GLN A 132 -1.20 4.58 -12.55
N ARG A 133 -0.21 3.70 -12.31
CA ARG A 133 -0.35 2.55 -11.43
C ARG A 133 -0.60 2.99 -9.98
N LEU A 134 0.17 3.95 -9.47
CA LEU A 134 0.02 4.47 -8.11
C LEU A 134 -1.33 5.18 -7.92
N ASP A 135 -1.71 6.05 -8.85
CA ASP A 135 -3.02 6.73 -8.83
C ASP A 135 -4.19 5.75 -8.82
N ALA A 136 -4.12 4.70 -9.63
CA ALA A 136 -5.15 3.66 -9.67
C ALA A 136 -5.25 2.92 -8.32
N LEU A 137 -4.13 2.57 -7.67
CA LEU A 137 -4.12 1.92 -6.35
C LEU A 137 -4.72 2.81 -5.27
N VAL A 138 -4.37 4.10 -5.25
CA VAL A 138 -4.91 5.06 -4.30
C VAL A 138 -6.42 5.26 -4.51
N ALA A 139 -6.87 5.34 -5.77
CA ALA A 139 -8.28 5.57 -6.10
C ALA A 139 -9.16 4.33 -5.86
N SER A 140 -8.67 3.13 -6.18
CA SER A 140 -9.46 1.89 -6.13
C SER A 140 -9.30 1.10 -4.83
N GLY A 141 -8.23 1.30 -4.09
CA GLY A 141 -7.92 0.52 -2.89
C GLY A 141 -8.83 0.79 -1.69
N GLY A 142 -9.58 1.90 -1.71
CA GLY A 142 -10.45 2.32 -0.61
C GLY A 142 -9.68 2.62 0.70
N HIS A 143 -8.36 2.77 0.61
CA HIS A 143 -7.51 3.08 1.74
C HIS A 143 -7.63 4.57 2.12
N GLN A 144 -7.59 4.85 3.42
CA GLN A 144 -7.38 6.20 3.94
C GLN A 144 -5.89 6.36 4.23
N ILE A 145 -5.17 7.09 3.38
CA ILE A 145 -3.71 7.17 3.44
C ILE A 145 -3.29 8.54 3.96
N ASP A 146 -2.59 8.55 5.09
CA ASP A 146 -1.89 9.70 5.65
C ASP A 146 -0.42 9.66 5.17
N TRP A 147 -0.07 10.56 4.25
CA TRP A 147 1.25 10.66 3.64
C TRP A 147 2.18 11.48 4.50
N ARG A 148 3.19 10.84 5.08
CA ARG A 148 4.14 11.48 5.98
C ARG A 148 5.55 11.49 5.41
N TRP A 149 6.10 12.69 5.31
CA TRP A 149 7.51 12.83 4.97
C TRP A 149 8.39 12.62 6.21
N VAL A 150 9.46 11.86 6.05
CA VAL A 150 10.54 11.73 7.03
C VAL A 150 11.85 12.19 6.41
N LYS A 151 12.78 12.65 7.22
CA LYS A 151 14.12 12.96 6.73
C LYS A 151 14.89 11.65 6.58
N GLY A 152 15.34 11.36 5.36
CA GLY A 152 16.17 10.20 5.07
C GLY A 152 17.47 10.20 5.89
N HIS A 153 17.91 9.02 6.31
CA HIS A 153 19.15 8.79 7.07
C HIS A 153 19.28 9.66 8.34
N ALA A 154 18.18 9.90 9.03
CA ALA A 154 18.13 10.72 10.23
C ALA A 154 17.88 9.91 11.53
N GLY A 155 18.04 8.59 11.48
CA GLY A 155 17.89 7.70 12.64
C GLY A 155 16.46 7.26 12.92
N ASP A 156 15.49 7.47 11.99
CA ASP A 156 14.17 6.86 12.10
C ASP A 156 14.27 5.35 11.81
N PRO A 157 13.97 4.47 12.78
CA PRO A 157 14.19 3.03 12.63
C PRO A 157 13.41 2.39 11.48
N GLY A 158 12.21 2.92 11.16
CA GLY A 158 11.38 2.42 10.08
C GLY A 158 11.97 2.78 8.72
N ASN A 159 12.43 4.03 8.56
CA ASN A 159 13.09 4.49 7.34
C ASN A 159 14.42 3.78 7.12
N GLU A 160 15.25 3.64 8.15
CA GLU A 160 16.52 2.88 8.09
C GLU A 160 16.29 1.41 7.68
N ARG A 161 15.15 0.83 8.13
CA ARG A 161 14.80 -0.53 7.71
C ARG A 161 14.39 -0.59 6.25
N ALA A 162 13.59 0.37 5.77
CA ALA A 162 13.20 0.46 4.37
C ALA A 162 14.42 0.66 3.46
N ASP A 163 15.37 1.53 3.83
CA ASP A 163 16.66 1.70 3.14
C ASP A 163 17.46 0.38 3.05
N THR A 164 17.57 -0.34 4.17
CA THR A 164 18.22 -1.66 4.19
C THR A 164 17.57 -2.63 3.18
N LEU A 165 16.23 -2.64 3.10
CA LEU A 165 15.49 -3.48 2.17
C LEU A 165 15.67 -3.03 0.73
N ALA A 166 15.71 -1.73 0.46
CA ALA A 166 15.97 -1.17 -0.88
C ALA A 166 17.37 -1.58 -1.37
N ASN A 167 18.39 -1.47 -0.51
CA ASN A 167 19.75 -1.92 -0.83
C ASN A 167 19.82 -3.44 -1.09
N LYS A 168 19.08 -4.25 -0.32
CA LYS A 168 18.94 -5.69 -0.57
C LYS A 168 18.29 -5.96 -1.93
N GLY A 169 17.32 -5.14 -2.33
CA GLY A 169 16.71 -5.18 -3.67
C GLY A 169 17.73 -4.96 -4.78
N VAL A 170 18.66 -4.00 -4.63
CA VAL A 170 19.76 -3.78 -5.56
C VAL A 170 20.64 -5.03 -5.69
N ASP A 171 20.98 -5.66 -4.57
CA ASP A 171 21.84 -6.84 -4.58
C ASP A 171 21.17 -8.04 -5.28
N VAL A 172 19.84 -8.20 -5.10
CA VAL A 172 19.05 -9.23 -5.81
C VAL A 172 19.05 -8.97 -7.32
N ALA A 173 18.83 -7.72 -7.76
CA ALA A 173 18.88 -7.36 -9.18
C ALA A 173 20.24 -7.68 -9.79
N LEU A 174 21.32 -7.33 -9.11
CA LEU A 174 22.70 -7.62 -9.55
C LEU A 174 23.00 -9.13 -9.59
N ALA A 175 22.51 -9.90 -8.61
CA ALA A 175 22.70 -11.34 -8.54
C ALA A 175 21.98 -12.06 -9.69
N ALA A 176 20.75 -11.62 -10.02
CA ALA A 176 19.97 -12.21 -11.11
C ALA A 176 20.62 -12.04 -12.50
N ASN A 177 21.48 -11.03 -12.66
CA ASN A 177 22.21 -10.77 -13.90
C ASN A 177 23.59 -11.46 -13.98
N ARG A 178 24.03 -12.17 -12.94
CA ARG A 178 25.30 -12.91 -13.02
C ARG A 178 25.10 -14.10 -13.97
N PRO A 179 25.93 -14.25 -15.03
CA PRO A 179 25.88 -15.45 -15.85
C PRO A 179 26.13 -16.65 -14.93
N SER A 180 25.25 -17.65 -15.02
CA SER A 180 25.49 -18.92 -14.34
C SER A 180 26.86 -19.42 -14.77
N ALA A 181 27.79 -19.55 -13.84
CA ALA A 181 29.07 -20.22 -14.13
C ALA A 181 28.72 -21.61 -14.64
N ARG A 182 28.85 -21.83 -15.95
CA ARG A 182 28.81 -23.19 -16.49
C ARG A 182 29.93 -23.92 -15.79
N LEU A 183 29.59 -24.84 -14.88
CA LEU A 183 30.50 -25.84 -14.41
C LEU A 183 30.99 -26.57 -15.68
N GLY A 184 32.23 -26.24 -16.10
CA GLY A 184 32.89 -26.96 -17.13
C GLY A 184 33.03 -28.40 -16.66
N VAL A 185 32.25 -29.27 -17.27
CA VAL A 185 32.50 -30.73 -17.17
C VAL A 185 33.78 -30.95 -17.95
N LEU A 186 34.86 -31.26 -17.23
CA LEU A 186 36.07 -31.83 -17.78
C LEU A 186 35.83 -33.32 -18.07
#